data_8b9ed7b67e6960de824d0929e3b5bba1
#
_entry.id   8b9ed7b67e6960de824d0929e3b5bba1
#
_cell.length_a   1.000
_cell.length_b   1.000
_cell.length_c   1.000
_cell.angle_alpha   90.00
_cell.angle_beta   90.00
_cell.angle_gamma   90.00
#
_symmetry.space_group_name_H-M   'P 1'
#
loop_
_entity.id
_entity.type
_entity.pdbx_description
1 polymer ?
#
loop_
_entity_poly.entity_id
_entity_poly.type
_entity_poly.pdbx_seq_one_letter_code
_entity_poly.pdbx_strand_id
1 'polypeptide(L)'
;RARDQPQNGSASQHRKEKIMHKFEKRDAKSRTLVILAVVGLAAAITVGIFTAVRLIRKPAQTKDDPKTGIVYDDAAIEGGWDNLSPEEIEARLNEKVAEGMINISANTAPIFEDGASEGNLMLVNESINNYPQKVQIVRNDTGEQIYESGAIAVGSKIERAKLDVVLPAGTYECTAYFHNLDPETGDIIGTAGAIINITIKN
;
A
#
# COMPACT_ATOMS: atom_id res chain seq x y z
N ARG A 1 -16.90 8.75 -104.77
CA ARG A 1 -17.55 7.76 -103.90
C ARG A 1 -16.90 7.89 -102.54
N ALA A 2 -17.61 8.57 -101.61
CA ALA A 2 -17.26 8.61 -100.18
C ALA A 2 -17.96 7.46 -99.51
N ARG A 3 -17.23 6.76 -98.63
CA ARG A 3 -17.76 5.68 -97.76
C ARG A 3 -17.85 6.22 -96.36
N ASP A 4 -19.14 6.33 -95.89
CA ASP A 4 -19.44 6.56 -94.50
C ASP A 4 -18.93 5.43 -93.62
N GLN A 5 -18.19 5.78 -92.52
CA GLN A 5 -17.89 4.86 -91.41
C GLN A 5 -18.83 5.15 -90.23
N PRO A 6 -19.41 4.15 -89.58
CA PRO A 6 -20.32 4.39 -88.49
C PRO A 6 -19.53 4.69 -87.17
N GLN A 7 -19.93 5.78 -86.52
CA GLN A 7 -19.51 6.14 -85.17
C GLN A 7 -20.20 5.20 -84.15
N ASN A 8 -19.53 4.13 -83.74
CA ASN A 8 -20.10 3.17 -82.78
C ASN A 8 -19.27 3.07 -81.50
N GLY A 9 -18.40 4.07 -81.20
CA GLY A 9 -17.49 4.04 -80.03
C GLY A 9 -18.03 4.67 -78.73
N SER A 10 -18.92 5.68 -78.84
CA SER A 10 -19.30 6.51 -77.69
C SER A 10 -20.32 5.85 -76.75
N ALA A 11 -21.26 5.11 -77.29
CA ALA A 11 -22.31 4.47 -76.47
C ALA A 11 -21.81 3.28 -75.61
N SER A 12 -20.78 2.58 -76.10
CA SER A 12 -20.16 1.46 -75.40
C SER A 12 -19.30 1.91 -74.20
N GLN A 13 -18.60 3.03 -74.33
CA GLN A 13 -17.79 3.55 -73.22
C GLN A 13 -18.67 4.13 -72.13
N HIS A 14 -19.69 4.88 -72.40
CA HIS A 14 -20.63 5.44 -71.42
C HIS A 14 -21.40 4.34 -70.64
N ARG A 15 -21.64 3.20 -71.24
CA ARG A 15 -22.27 2.06 -70.59
C ARG A 15 -21.29 1.33 -69.65
N LYS A 16 -20.01 1.24 -69.97
CA LYS A 16 -18.96 0.66 -69.11
C LYS A 16 -18.72 1.54 -67.90
N GLU A 17 -18.65 2.85 -68.04
CA GLU A 17 -18.48 3.79 -66.91
C GLU A 17 -19.65 3.75 -65.92
N LYS A 18 -20.91 3.72 -66.43
CA LYS A 18 -22.07 3.58 -65.53
C LYS A 18 -22.09 2.25 -64.78
N ILE A 19 -21.60 1.18 -65.36
CA ILE A 19 -21.54 -0.13 -64.70
C ILE A 19 -20.42 -0.14 -63.65
N MET A 20 -19.25 0.42 -63.94
CA MET A 20 -18.15 0.56 -62.99
C MET A 20 -18.56 1.42 -61.77
N HIS A 21 -19.17 2.56 -62.00
CA HIS A 21 -19.65 3.44 -60.90
C HIS A 21 -20.73 2.78 -60.04
N LYS A 22 -21.51 1.87 -60.60
CA LYS A 22 -22.54 1.13 -59.84
C LYS A 22 -21.92 0.00 -59.03
N PHE A 23 -20.83 -0.63 -59.47
CA PHE A 23 -20.07 -1.62 -58.71
C PHE A 23 -19.30 -0.96 -57.57
N GLU A 24 -18.61 0.16 -57.80
CA GLU A 24 -17.86 0.90 -56.83
C GLU A 24 -18.74 1.44 -55.65
N LYS A 25 -19.96 1.92 -55.97
CA LYS A 25 -20.94 2.32 -54.95
C LYS A 25 -21.47 1.12 -54.11
N ARG A 26 -21.59 -0.07 -54.69
CA ARG A 26 -22.01 -1.27 -53.94
C ARG A 26 -20.95 -1.74 -52.99
N ASP A 27 -19.68 -1.75 -53.40
CA ASP A 27 -18.56 -2.14 -52.58
C ASP A 27 -18.33 -1.14 -51.42
N ALA A 28 -18.46 0.17 -51.66
CA ALA A 28 -18.37 1.19 -50.63
C ALA A 28 -19.47 1.02 -49.57
N LYS A 29 -20.72 0.79 -49.96
CA LYS A 29 -21.82 0.53 -49.02
C LYS A 29 -21.63 -0.77 -48.22
N SER A 30 -21.12 -1.83 -48.87
CA SER A 30 -20.84 -3.10 -48.23
C SER A 30 -19.71 -2.96 -47.19
N ARG A 31 -18.63 -2.27 -47.54
CA ARG A 31 -17.52 -1.98 -46.61
C ARG A 31 -17.97 -1.13 -45.43
N THR A 32 -18.77 -0.12 -45.64
CA THR A 32 -19.31 0.73 -44.56
C THR A 32 -20.23 -0.06 -43.62
N LEU A 33 -21.07 -0.95 -44.14
CA LEU A 33 -21.91 -1.83 -43.34
C LEU A 33 -21.11 -2.81 -42.51
N VAL A 34 -20.04 -3.40 -43.06
CA VAL A 34 -19.13 -4.30 -42.31
C VAL A 34 -18.39 -3.56 -41.21
N ILE A 35 -17.87 -2.35 -41.49
CA ILE A 35 -17.19 -1.53 -40.49
C ILE A 35 -18.15 -1.17 -39.35
N LEU A 36 -19.38 -0.74 -39.66
CA LEU A 36 -20.38 -0.44 -38.64
C LEU A 36 -20.76 -1.67 -37.80
N ALA A 37 -20.84 -2.84 -38.39
CA ALA A 37 -21.10 -4.09 -37.68
C ALA A 37 -19.96 -4.47 -36.75
N VAL A 38 -18.70 -4.31 -37.17
CA VAL A 38 -17.51 -4.60 -36.35
C VAL A 38 -17.39 -3.62 -35.20
N VAL A 39 -17.63 -2.31 -35.45
CA VAL A 39 -17.61 -1.29 -34.39
C VAL A 39 -18.74 -1.51 -33.38
N GLY A 40 -19.94 -1.86 -33.85
CA GLY A 40 -21.08 -2.18 -32.99
C GLY A 40 -20.83 -3.42 -32.12
N LEU A 41 -20.21 -4.46 -32.68
CA LEU A 41 -19.84 -5.67 -31.94
C LEU A 41 -18.75 -5.38 -30.89
N ALA A 42 -17.73 -4.59 -31.23
CA ALA A 42 -16.69 -4.18 -30.28
C ALA A 42 -17.27 -3.34 -29.13
N ALA A 43 -18.18 -2.42 -29.40
CA ALA A 43 -18.87 -1.62 -28.37
C ALA A 43 -19.74 -2.50 -27.46
N ALA A 44 -20.44 -3.49 -28.00
CA ALA A 44 -21.25 -4.43 -27.21
C ALA A 44 -20.39 -5.31 -26.30
N ILE A 45 -19.21 -5.75 -26.75
CA ILE A 45 -18.28 -6.53 -25.97
C ILE A 45 -17.69 -5.70 -24.82
N THR A 46 -17.30 -4.45 -25.07
CA THR A 46 -16.75 -3.56 -24.02
C THR A 46 -17.78 -3.22 -22.96
N VAL A 47 -19.02 -2.93 -23.34
CA VAL A 47 -20.13 -2.70 -22.39
C VAL A 47 -20.46 -3.98 -21.63
N GLY A 48 -20.47 -5.14 -22.30
CA GLY A 48 -20.71 -6.43 -21.67
C GLY A 48 -19.64 -6.79 -20.63
N ILE A 49 -18.36 -6.55 -20.92
CA ILE A 49 -17.25 -6.78 -19.97
C ILE A 49 -17.36 -5.79 -18.80
N PHE A 50 -17.65 -4.52 -19.05
CA PHE A 50 -17.76 -3.51 -18.00
C PHE A 50 -18.95 -3.77 -17.06
N THR A 51 -20.09 -4.24 -17.59
CA THR A 51 -21.24 -4.64 -16.76
C THR A 51 -20.99 -5.96 -16.02
N ALA A 52 -20.31 -6.92 -16.63
CA ALA A 52 -19.94 -8.18 -15.99
C ALA A 52 -18.96 -7.95 -14.84
N VAL A 53 -17.94 -7.08 -15.02
CA VAL A 53 -17.00 -6.71 -13.95
C VAL A 53 -17.69 -5.95 -12.81
N ARG A 54 -18.70 -5.12 -13.10
CA ARG A 54 -19.51 -4.47 -12.04
C ARG A 54 -20.43 -5.44 -11.30
N LEU A 55 -20.94 -6.48 -11.97
CA LEU A 55 -21.80 -7.51 -11.36
C LEU A 55 -20.98 -8.52 -10.52
N ILE A 56 -19.70 -8.73 -10.87
CA ILE A 56 -18.80 -9.60 -10.08
C ILE A 56 -18.23 -8.85 -8.87
N ARG A 57 -18.04 -7.53 -8.95
CA ARG A 57 -17.73 -6.69 -7.79
C ARG A 57 -19.04 -6.35 -7.06
N LYS A 58 -19.62 -7.31 -6.36
CA LYS A 58 -20.54 -6.97 -5.28
C LYS A 58 -19.72 -6.24 -4.22
N PRO A 59 -20.05 -4.97 -3.88
CA PRO A 59 -19.47 -4.38 -2.68
C PRO A 59 -19.84 -5.31 -1.52
N ALA A 60 -18.86 -5.63 -0.67
CA ALA A 60 -19.13 -6.31 0.59
C ALA A 60 -20.28 -5.54 1.25
N GLN A 61 -21.40 -6.22 1.47
CA GLN A 61 -22.50 -5.60 2.18
C GLN A 61 -22.01 -5.40 3.63
N THR A 62 -21.74 -4.16 3.99
CA THR A 62 -21.63 -3.72 5.37
C THR A 62 -22.96 -4.09 6.05
N LYS A 63 -23.01 -5.26 6.61
CA LYS A 63 -24.06 -5.61 7.55
C LYS A 63 -23.61 -5.04 8.89
N ASP A 64 -23.95 -3.79 9.13
CA ASP A 64 -23.98 -3.28 10.50
C ASP A 64 -24.90 -4.24 11.29
N ASP A 65 -24.32 -4.98 12.21
CA ASP A 65 -25.12 -5.81 13.11
C ASP A 65 -25.57 -4.95 14.29
N PRO A 66 -26.82 -4.46 14.30
CA PRO A 66 -27.31 -3.57 15.34
C PRO A 66 -27.37 -4.25 16.72
N LYS A 67 -27.16 -5.56 16.80
CA LYS A 67 -27.16 -6.33 18.06
C LYS A 67 -25.79 -6.37 18.72
N THR A 68 -24.71 -6.30 17.95
CA THR A 68 -23.33 -6.43 18.47
C THR A 68 -22.58 -5.10 18.49
N GLY A 69 -23.09 -4.06 17.81
CA GLY A 69 -22.40 -2.78 17.68
C GLY A 69 -21.12 -2.86 16.83
N ILE A 70 -20.93 -3.96 16.10
CA ILE A 70 -19.76 -4.12 15.21
C ILE A 70 -20.01 -3.30 13.95
N VAL A 71 -19.12 -2.36 13.69
CA VAL A 71 -19.06 -1.59 12.45
C VAL A 71 -17.94 -2.19 11.59
N TYR A 72 -18.31 -2.67 10.40
CA TYR A 72 -17.33 -3.22 9.47
C TYR A 72 -16.74 -2.10 8.62
N ASP A 73 -15.44 -2.21 8.31
CA ASP A 73 -14.73 -1.23 7.49
C ASP A 73 -15.21 -1.32 6.03
N ASP A 74 -15.58 -0.17 5.45
CA ASP A 74 -16.03 -0.07 4.05
C ASP A 74 -14.94 -0.45 3.04
N ALA A 75 -13.68 -0.43 3.43
CA ALA A 75 -12.55 -0.90 2.64
C ALA A 75 -12.34 -2.41 2.70
N ALA A 76 -13.01 -3.11 3.64
CA ALA A 76 -12.94 -4.55 3.74
C ALA A 76 -13.66 -5.21 2.56
N ILE A 77 -12.94 -6.02 1.81
CA ILE A 77 -13.48 -6.82 0.70
C ILE A 77 -13.48 -8.29 1.10
N GLU A 78 -14.48 -9.04 0.63
CA GLU A 78 -14.51 -10.49 0.80
C GLU A 78 -13.40 -11.13 -0.02
N GLY A 79 -12.58 -11.97 0.62
CA GLY A 79 -11.49 -12.70 0.01
C GLY A 79 -10.31 -12.85 0.96
N GLY A 80 -9.37 -13.65 0.55
CA GLY A 80 -8.14 -13.92 1.25
C GLY A 80 -6.97 -14.01 0.26
N TRP A 81 -6.07 -14.90 0.53
CA TRP A 81 -4.88 -15.12 -0.30
C TRP A 81 -5.17 -16.20 -1.38
N ASP A 82 -6.31 -16.07 -2.06
CA ASP A 82 -6.97 -17.12 -2.88
C ASP A 82 -6.13 -17.61 -4.06
N ASN A 83 -5.05 -16.91 -4.44
CA ASN A 83 -4.19 -17.25 -5.57
C ASN A 83 -2.78 -17.72 -5.15
N LEU A 84 -2.56 -17.99 -3.86
CA LEU A 84 -1.28 -18.42 -3.33
C LEU A 84 -1.39 -19.82 -2.73
N SER A 85 -0.33 -20.63 -2.89
CA SER A 85 -0.24 -21.91 -2.19
C SER A 85 -0.01 -21.70 -0.68
N PRO A 86 -0.31 -22.70 0.17
CA PRO A 86 -0.03 -22.60 1.60
C PRO A 86 1.43 -22.28 1.90
N GLU A 87 2.38 -22.81 1.12
CA GLU A 87 3.81 -22.59 1.25
C GLU A 87 4.19 -21.15 0.89
N GLU A 88 3.57 -20.57 -0.15
CA GLU A 88 3.78 -19.17 -0.53
C GLU A 88 3.19 -18.20 0.50
N ILE A 89 2.04 -18.55 1.10
CA ILE A 89 1.44 -17.77 2.20
C ILE A 89 2.37 -17.80 3.41
N GLU A 90 2.84 -18.98 3.81
CA GLU A 90 3.77 -19.14 4.94
C GLU A 90 5.08 -18.38 4.72
N ALA A 91 5.66 -18.47 3.52
CA ALA A 91 6.88 -17.74 3.18
C ALA A 91 6.68 -16.22 3.28
N ARG A 92 5.58 -15.68 2.74
CA ARG A 92 5.26 -14.24 2.83
C ARG A 92 4.95 -13.77 4.25
N LEU A 93 4.25 -14.59 5.04
CA LEU A 93 3.99 -14.28 6.44
C LEU A 93 5.29 -14.27 7.25
N ASN A 94 6.17 -15.24 7.02
CA ASN A 94 7.48 -15.30 7.69
C ASN A 94 8.38 -14.14 7.27
N GLU A 95 8.38 -13.73 6.00
CA GLU A 95 9.11 -12.56 5.52
C GLU A 95 8.61 -11.27 6.23
N LYS A 96 7.29 -11.05 6.28
CA LYS A 96 6.70 -9.90 6.98
C LYS A 96 6.94 -9.92 8.49
N VAL A 97 6.90 -11.10 9.11
CA VAL A 97 7.24 -11.25 10.54
C VAL A 97 8.73 -10.94 10.76
N ALA A 98 9.62 -11.41 9.89
CA ALA A 98 11.05 -11.11 9.98
C ALA A 98 11.34 -9.61 9.76
N GLU A 99 10.63 -8.96 8.82
CA GLU A 99 10.74 -7.51 8.61
C GLU A 99 10.24 -6.70 9.81
N GLY A 100 9.15 -7.14 10.46
CA GLY A 100 8.54 -6.46 11.60
C GLY A 100 9.14 -6.81 12.96
N MET A 101 10.05 -7.78 13.04
CA MET A 101 10.67 -8.15 14.32
C MET A 101 11.53 -7.02 14.89
N ILE A 102 11.23 -6.64 16.12
CA ILE A 102 11.98 -5.66 16.89
C ILE A 102 12.62 -6.37 18.07
N ASN A 103 13.94 -6.48 18.05
CA ASN A 103 14.69 -6.96 19.21
C ASN A 103 14.98 -5.77 20.11
N ILE A 104 14.51 -5.85 21.35
CA ILE A 104 14.67 -4.82 22.37
C ILE A 104 15.79 -5.23 23.33
N SER A 105 16.75 -4.35 23.51
CA SER A 105 17.77 -4.46 24.58
C SER A 105 17.84 -3.15 25.32
N ALA A 106 17.51 -3.17 26.61
CA ALA A 106 17.57 -2.02 27.49
C ALA A 106 17.81 -2.46 28.94
N ASN A 107 18.34 -1.56 29.77
CA ASN A 107 18.33 -1.74 31.21
C ASN A 107 16.90 -1.59 31.73
N THR A 108 16.34 -2.62 32.32
CA THR A 108 14.98 -2.61 32.87
C THR A 108 14.86 -1.89 34.22
N ALA A 109 15.99 -1.57 34.87
CA ALA A 109 16.06 -0.86 36.16
C ALA A 109 17.15 0.23 36.14
N PRO A 110 17.05 1.26 35.27
CA PRO A 110 18.06 2.31 35.20
C PRO A 110 18.04 3.17 36.44
N ILE A 111 19.23 3.59 36.86
CA ILE A 111 19.47 4.40 38.06
C ILE A 111 20.06 5.74 37.64
N PHE A 112 19.52 6.81 38.23
CA PHE A 112 20.00 8.18 38.15
C PHE A 112 20.41 8.67 39.55
N GLU A 113 21.52 9.36 39.66
CA GLU A 113 21.98 9.86 40.95
C GLU A 113 21.08 11.01 41.45
N ASP A 114 20.59 11.83 40.51
CA ASP A 114 19.56 12.85 40.71
C ASP A 114 18.75 13.05 39.41
N GLY A 115 17.69 13.87 39.46
CA GLY A 115 16.83 14.08 38.31
C GLY A 115 17.44 14.83 37.13
N ALA A 116 18.65 15.40 37.27
CA ALA A 116 19.34 16.13 36.22
C ALA A 116 20.60 15.41 35.68
N SER A 117 21.00 14.35 36.38
CA SER A 117 22.17 13.53 36.04
C SER A 117 21.87 12.52 34.92
N GLU A 118 22.91 11.96 34.30
CA GLU A 118 22.78 10.84 33.38
C GLU A 118 22.56 9.53 34.12
N GLY A 119 21.57 8.77 33.66
CA GLY A 119 21.32 7.39 34.09
C GLY A 119 21.81 6.35 33.10
N ASN A 120 21.93 5.11 33.55
CA ASN A 120 22.39 3.95 32.76
C ASN A 120 21.24 3.29 32.00
N LEU A 121 20.69 3.97 31.01
CA LEU A 121 19.55 3.51 30.21
C LEU A 121 19.88 2.26 29.36
N MET A 122 21.09 2.16 28.84
CA MET A 122 21.59 1.02 28.06
C MET A 122 20.63 0.61 26.93
N LEU A 123 20.24 1.57 26.11
CA LEU A 123 19.36 1.34 24.95
C LEU A 123 20.20 0.83 23.78
N VAL A 124 19.94 -0.39 23.31
CA VAL A 124 20.72 -1.01 22.24
C VAL A 124 19.81 -1.36 21.07
N ASN A 125 20.16 -0.85 19.91
CA ASN A 125 19.61 -1.36 18.66
C ASN A 125 20.50 -2.52 18.18
N GLU A 126 20.07 -3.73 18.45
CA GLU A 126 20.82 -4.94 18.17
C GLU A 126 21.18 -5.09 16.68
N SER A 127 22.33 -5.70 16.40
CA SER A 127 22.80 -5.91 15.01
C SER A 127 21.90 -6.85 14.19
N ILE A 128 21.01 -7.59 14.84
CA ILE A 128 20.01 -8.46 14.22
C ILE A 128 18.77 -7.68 13.76
N ASN A 129 18.57 -6.44 14.20
CA ASN A 129 17.51 -5.59 13.73
C ASN A 129 17.79 -5.09 12.32
N ASN A 130 16.72 -4.80 11.55
CA ASN A 130 16.83 -4.37 10.15
C ASN A 130 16.77 -2.84 9.99
N TYR A 131 16.31 -2.12 11.03
CA TYR A 131 15.96 -0.71 10.93
C TYR A 131 16.61 0.13 12.02
N PRO A 132 16.89 1.43 11.76
CA PRO A 132 17.21 2.37 12.82
C PRO A 132 16.06 2.42 13.83
N GLN A 133 16.39 2.62 15.11
CA GLN A 133 15.39 2.71 16.17
C GLN A 133 15.40 4.08 16.84
N LYS A 134 14.23 4.58 17.24
CA LYS A 134 14.04 5.70 18.12
C LYS A 134 13.37 5.21 19.40
N VAL A 135 13.83 5.66 20.55
CA VAL A 135 13.27 5.23 21.85
C VAL A 135 12.58 6.41 22.53
N GLN A 136 11.35 6.17 22.97
CA GLN A 136 10.55 7.08 23.75
C GLN A 136 10.22 6.44 25.10
N ILE A 137 10.45 7.14 26.23
CA ILE A 137 10.11 6.65 27.56
C ILE A 137 8.97 7.49 28.12
N VAL A 138 7.90 6.82 28.52
CA VAL A 138 6.68 7.42 29.04
C VAL A 138 6.39 6.87 30.44
N ARG A 139 6.05 7.73 31.38
CA ARG A 139 5.60 7.33 32.73
C ARG A 139 4.23 6.70 32.68
N ASN A 140 4.06 5.56 33.33
CA ASN A 140 2.79 4.85 33.30
C ASN A 140 1.71 5.49 34.16
N ASP A 141 2.08 6.26 35.20
CA ASP A 141 1.15 6.92 36.12
C ASP A 141 0.56 8.23 35.58
N THR A 142 1.33 9.00 34.78
CA THR A 142 0.94 10.32 34.29
C THR A 142 0.73 10.37 32.79
N GLY A 143 1.32 9.41 32.03
CA GLY A 143 1.40 9.48 30.59
C GLY A 143 2.42 10.51 30.07
N GLU A 144 3.24 11.09 30.96
CA GLU A 144 4.25 12.08 30.60
C GLU A 144 5.44 11.40 29.89
N GLN A 145 5.82 11.94 28.73
CA GLN A 145 7.07 11.57 28.07
C GLN A 145 8.22 12.21 28.83
N ILE A 146 9.15 11.38 29.28
CA ILE A 146 10.28 11.81 30.09
C ILE A 146 11.64 11.67 29.40
N TYR A 147 11.67 11.00 28.25
CA TYR A 147 12.86 10.84 27.42
C TYR A 147 12.50 10.53 25.97
N GLU A 148 13.25 11.10 25.06
CA GLU A 148 13.20 10.76 23.64
C GLU A 148 14.62 10.73 23.05
N SER A 149 15.01 9.62 22.42
CA SER A 149 16.28 9.53 21.72
C SER A 149 16.20 10.08 20.30
N GLY A 150 17.34 10.42 19.71
CA GLY A 150 17.49 10.44 18.27
C GLY A 150 17.44 9.01 17.69
N ALA A 151 17.63 8.88 16.36
CA ALA A 151 17.73 7.58 15.73
C ALA A 151 19.01 6.86 16.16
N ILE A 152 18.87 5.61 16.61
CA ILE A 152 19.95 4.70 16.98
C ILE A 152 20.16 3.76 15.79
N ALA A 153 21.31 3.85 15.13
CA ALA A 153 21.64 2.99 14.01
C ALA A 153 21.71 1.51 14.44
N VAL A 154 21.48 0.60 13.49
CA VAL A 154 21.61 -0.85 13.73
C VAL A 154 23.03 -1.15 14.26
N GLY A 155 23.12 -1.96 15.32
CA GLY A 155 24.36 -2.30 16.00
C GLY A 155 24.94 -1.18 16.88
N SER A 156 24.19 -0.10 17.14
CA SER A 156 24.61 1.02 17.98
C SER A 156 23.82 1.08 19.29
N LYS A 157 24.34 1.82 20.27
CA LYS A 157 23.72 1.95 21.60
C LYS A 157 23.85 3.35 22.20
N ILE A 158 22.96 3.64 23.13
CA ILE A 158 23.06 4.76 24.08
C ILE A 158 23.25 4.14 25.48
N GLU A 159 24.46 4.24 26.04
CA GLU A 159 24.73 3.66 27.34
C GLU A 159 24.13 4.50 28.48
N ARG A 160 24.32 5.81 28.40
CA ARG A 160 23.86 6.77 29.39
C ARG A 160 23.24 7.96 28.71
N ALA A 161 22.16 8.49 29.33
CA ALA A 161 21.53 9.72 28.89
C ALA A 161 20.86 10.42 30.07
N LYS A 162 20.59 11.72 29.92
CA LYS A 162 19.72 12.50 30.81
C LYS A 162 18.27 12.31 30.39
N LEU A 163 17.38 12.41 31.36
CA LEU A 163 15.96 12.58 31.06
C LEU A 163 15.70 13.98 30.50
N ASP A 164 14.67 14.12 29.69
CA ASP A 164 14.25 15.43 29.13
C ASP A 164 13.52 16.29 30.19
N VAL A 165 13.11 15.65 31.29
CA VAL A 165 12.45 16.29 32.44
C VAL A 165 13.22 15.99 33.73
N VAL A 166 13.18 16.93 34.68
CA VAL A 166 13.79 16.73 36.02
C VAL A 166 12.77 16.07 36.93
N LEU A 167 13.02 14.81 37.32
CA LEU A 167 12.16 14.07 38.25
C LEU A 167 12.71 14.14 39.67
N PRO A 168 11.83 14.26 40.70
CA PRO A 168 12.20 14.12 42.09
C PRO A 168 12.77 12.73 42.43
N ALA A 169 13.42 12.61 43.59
CA ALA A 169 13.81 11.30 44.11
C ALA A 169 12.61 10.34 44.21
N GLY A 170 12.76 9.13 43.72
CA GLY A 170 11.67 8.15 43.69
C GLY A 170 11.92 7.03 42.68
N THR A 171 10.96 6.11 42.59
CA THR A 171 10.95 5.05 41.58
C THR A 171 9.71 5.21 40.72
N TYR A 172 9.91 5.18 39.41
CA TYR A 172 8.88 5.46 38.42
C TYR A 172 8.77 4.25 37.46
N GLU A 173 7.58 3.64 37.43
CA GLU A 173 7.27 2.66 36.41
C GLU A 173 7.01 3.35 35.10
N CYS A 174 7.73 2.96 34.05
CA CYS A 174 7.68 3.59 32.74
C CYS A 174 7.56 2.53 31.65
N THR A 175 7.07 2.93 30.51
CA THR A 175 7.15 2.12 29.29
C THR A 175 8.14 2.76 28.33
N ALA A 176 9.17 1.99 27.94
CA ALA A 176 10.08 2.38 26.87
C ALA A 176 9.55 1.82 25.55
N TYR A 177 9.15 2.70 24.66
CA TYR A 177 8.72 2.36 23.30
C TYR A 177 9.89 2.44 22.35
N PHE A 178 10.12 1.36 21.61
CA PHE A 178 11.14 1.25 20.57
C PHE A 178 10.43 1.32 19.22
N HIS A 179 10.69 2.36 18.46
CA HIS A 179 10.10 2.61 17.16
C HIS A 179 11.13 2.28 16.08
N ASN A 180 10.82 1.33 15.19
CA ASN A 180 11.58 1.14 13.98
C ASN A 180 11.24 2.25 13.00
N LEU A 181 12.26 2.85 12.40
CA LEU A 181 12.13 3.94 11.44
C LEU A 181 12.45 3.46 10.03
N ASP A 182 11.63 3.88 9.08
CA ASP A 182 11.96 3.76 7.67
C ASP A 182 13.20 4.62 7.37
N PRO A 183 14.29 4.05 6.84
CA PRO A 183 15.54 4.79 6.60
C PRO A 183 15.43 5.84 5.50
N GLU A 184 14.42 5.77 4.62
CA GLU A 184 14.23 6.70 3.51
C GLU A 184 13.30 7.85 3.88
N THR A 185 12.23 7.58 4.63
CA THR A 185 11.20 8.57 4.97
C THR A 185 11.30 9.07 6.41
N GLY A 186 11.88 8.28 7.32
CA GLY A 186 11.91 8.55 8.75
C GLY A 186 10.61 8.21 9.48
N ASP A 187 9.63 7.63 8.78
CA ASP A 187 8.36 7.24 9.36
C ASP A 187 8.50 6.03 10.30
N ILE A 188 7.60 5.94 11.28
CA ILE A 188 7.54 4.79 12.19
C ILE A 188 6.84 3.64 11.45
N ILE A 189 7.56 2.54 11.24
CA ILE A 189 7.07 1.32 10.57
C ILE A 189 6.75 0.18 11.54
N GLY A 190 7.13 0.31 12.79
CA GLY A 190 6.84 -0.67 13.83
C GLY A 190 7.17 -0.12 15.22
N THR A 191 6.49 -0.64 16.25
CA THR A 191 6.71 -0.25 17.64
C THR A 191 6.64 -1.46 18.55
N ALA A 192 7.61 -1.57 19.46
CA ALA A 192 7.57 -2.52 20.57
C ALA A 192 7.78 -1.79 21.89
N GLY A 193 7.21 -2.29 22.98
CA GLY A 193 7.28 -1.67 24.30
C GLY A 193 7.88 -2.60 25.34
N ALA A 194 8.66 -2.05 26.26
CA ALA A 194 9.16 -2.74 27.45
C ALA A 194 8.88 -1.92 28.70
N ILE A 195 8.46 -2.57 29.78
CA ILE A 195 8.32 -1.93 31.08
C ILE A 195 9.70 -1.82 31.72
N ILE A 196 10.01 -0.62 32.20
CA ILE A 196 11.24 -0.32 32.93
C ILE A 196 10.92 0.43 34.22
N ASN A 197 11.74 0.28 35.25
CA ASN A 197 11.60 0.94 36.55
C ASN A 197 12.76 1.91 36.77
N ILE A 198 12.52 3.18 36.53
CA ILE A 198 13.54 4.23 36.69
C ILE A 198 13.63 4.64 38.17
N THR A 199 14.84 4.61 38.73
CA THR A 199 15.11 5.08 40.08
C THR A 199 15.94 6.35 40.08
N ILE A 200 15.43 7.42 40.71
CA ILE A 200 16.13 8.64 40.99
C ILE A 200 16.50 8.64 42.47
N LYS A 201 17.81 8.75 42.81
CA LYS A 201 18.29 8.61 44.20
C LYS A 201 18.08 9.87 45.06
N ASN A 202 18.31 11.07 44.49
CA ASN A 202 18.30 12.33 45.22
C ASN A 202 17.47 13.43 44.51
#